data_ca3d7afb0140c425b323c55cff922867
#
_entry.id   ca3d7afb0140c425b323c55cff922867
#
_cell.length_a   1.000
_cell.length_b   1.000
_cell.length_c   1.000
_cell.angle_alpha   90.00
_cell.angle_beta   90.00
_cell.angle_gamma   90.00
#
_symmetry.space_group_name_H-M   'P 1'
#
loop_
_entity.id
_entity.type
_entity.pdbx_description
1 polymer ?
#
loop_
_entity_poly.entity_id
_entity_poly.type
_entity_poly.pdbx_seq_one_letter_code
_entity_poly.pdbx_strand_id
1 'polypeptide(L)'
;MPYYNQHDSHWRDFLYGGTDSISKYGCGPTTAAMIVSAFGNVNGSITPKEMANWSAAYGYFAPKSGSYHEYIPAVLSAFDLIVDTVKAEDRTTAHLQELLNSGHICVALMGKGALTKGGHFIIITKQNANGTVAIADPNSYPNTQKEWNPEQLLRELKKNYDAGGPLWSVAVPTN
;
A
#
# COMPACT_ATOMS: atom_id res chain seq x y z
N MET A 1 4.09 7.99 -10.14
CA MET A 1 4.50 7.38 -8.85
C MET A 1 5.67 6.46 -9.11
N PRO A 2 6.78 6.59 -8.38
CA PRO A 2 7.90 5.66 -8.55
C PRO A 2 7.48 4.27 -8.09
N TYR A 3 8.08 3.24 -8.69
CA TYR A 3 7.92 1.88 -8.22
C TYR A 3 9.10 1.49 -7.36
N TYR A 4 8.83 1.04 -6.13
CA TYR A 4 9.83 0.47 -5.25
C TYR A 4 9.48 -0.98 -4.94
N ASN A 5 10.50 -1.84 -4.98
CA ASN A 5 10.38 -3.25 -4.61
C ASN A 5 11.09 -3.48 -3.28
N GLN A 6 10.45 -4.17 -2.35
CA GLN A 6 11.05 -4.44 -1.04
C GLN A 6 12.30 -5.32 -1.12
N HIS A 7 12.52 -6.00 -2.25
CA HIS A 7 13.70 -6.83 -2.50
C HIS A 7 14.85 -6.07 -3.17
N ASP A 8 14.71 -4.77 -3.44
CA ASP A 8 15.75 -3.96 -4.05
C ASP A 8 17.00 -3.94 -3.18
N SER A 9 18.17 -4.10 -3.83
CA SER A 9 19.46 -4.21 -3.13
C SER A 9 19.81 -3.01 -2.24
N HIS A 10 19.21 -1.82 -2.53
CA HIS A 10 19.48 -0.61 -1.76
C HIS A 10 18.91 -0.64 -0.35
N TRP A 11 17.91 -1.49 -0.06
CA TRP A 11 17.27 -1.55 1.26
C TRP A 11 16.82 -2.94 1.70
N ARG A 12 16.92 -3.97 0.87
CA ARG A 12 16.40 -5.31 1.18
C ARG A 12 16.93 -5.89 2.49
N ASP A 13 18.19 -5.63 2.81
CA ASP A 13 18.86 -6.18 4.00
C ASP A 13 18.79 -5.26 5.21
N PHE A 14 18.22 -4.07 5.04
CA PHE A 14 18.00 -3.16 6.15
C PHE A 14 17.02 -3.76 7.15
N LEU A 15 17.33 -3.64 8.44
CA LEU A 15 16.52 -4.25 9.50
C LEU A 15 15.46 -3.29 10.01
N TYR A 16 14.23 -3.55 9.62
CA TYR A 16 13.03 -2.85 10.09
C TYR A 16 12.89 -3.12 11.60
N GLY A 17 12.78 -2.06 12.39
CA GLY A 17 12.75 -2.17 13.85
C GLY A 17 14.02 -2.76 14.45
N GLY A 18 15.11 -2.80 13.69
CA GLY A 18 16.40 -3.35 14.14
C GLY A 18 16.53 -4.86 14.04
N THR A 19 15.49 -5.59 13.61
CA THR A 19 15.47 -7.06 13.63
C THR A 19 14.95 -7.74 12.37
N ASP A 20 14.05 -7.11 11.62
CA ASP A 20 13.30 -7.77 10.56
C ASP A 20 13.64 -7.17 9.19
N SER A 21 14.15 -7.95 8.25
CA SER A 21 14.58 -7.42 6.95
C SER A 21 13.41 -6.81 6.17
N ILE A 22 13.68 -5.70 5.48
CA ILE A 22 12.69 -5.09 4.59
C ILE A 22 12.27 -6.08 3.50
N SER A 23 13.21 -6.87 2.99
CA SER A 23 12.91 -7.90 1.99
C SER A 23 11.75 -8.81 2.41
N LYS A 24 11.65 -9.14 3.68
CA LYS A 24 10.64 -10.07 4.19
C LYS A 24 9.44 -9.38 4.84
N TYR A 25 9.65 -8.24 5.48
CA TYR A 25 8.64 -7.59 6.32
C TYR A 25 8.32 -6.15 5.93
N GLY A 26 8.87 -5.66 4.83
CA GLY A 26 8.82 -4.24 4.46
C GLY A 26 7.73 -3.83 3.48
N CYS A 27 6.65 -4.61 3.29
CA CYS A 27 5.61 -4.20 2.33
C CYS A 27 4.91 -2.89 2.74
N GLY A 28 4.67 -2.68 4.03
CA GLY A 28 4.09 -1.44 4.53
C GLY A 28 4.96 -0.21 4.25
N PRO A 29 6.21 -0.18 4.73
CA PRO A 29 7.13 0.92 4.43
C PRO A 29 7.39 1.15 2.95
N THR A 30 7.47 0.08 2.15
CA THR A 30 7.68 0.21 0.70
C THR A 30 6.45 0.82 0.03
N THR A 31 5.25 0.40 0.40
CA THR A 31 4.00 0.98 -0.08
C THR A 31 3.91 2.47 0.28
N ALA A 32 4.17 2.81 1.54
CA ALA A 32 4.15 4.20 1.99
C ALA A 32 5.18 5.05 1.25
N ALA A 33 6.38 4.54 1.03
CA ALA A 33 7.44 5.25 0.32
C ALA A 33 7.04 5.61 -1.11
N MET A 34 6.39 4.72 -1.83
CA MET A 34 5.90 4.98 -3.18
C MET A 34 4.88 6.12 -3.20
N ILE A 35 3.90 6.07 -2.32
CA ILE A 35 2.81 7.05 -2.28
C ILE A 35 3.31 8.41 -1.81
N VAL A 36 4.07 8.45 -0.73
CA VAL A 36 4.58 9.71 -0.17
C VAL A 36 5.57 10.37 -1.12
N SER A 37 6.45 9.60 -1.77
CA SER A 37 7.38 10.14 -2.78
C SER A 37 6.65 10.82 -3.94
N ALA A 38 5.49 10.28 -4.33
CA ALA A 38 4.74 10.82 -5.46
C ALA A 38 3.83 11.99 -5.06
N PHE A 39 3.17 11.91 -3.92
CA PHE A 39 2.03 12.78 -3.61
C PHE A 39 2.09 13.44 -2.24
N GLY A 40 2.97 12.99 -1.34
CA GLY A 40 3.04 13.51 0.01
C GLY A 40 3.85 14.80 0.12
N ASN A 41 3.76 15.43 1.28
CA ASN A 41 4.53 16.61 1.61
C ASN A 41 5.95 16.22 2.03
N VAL A 42 6.82 16.06 1.07
CA VAL A 42 8.21 15.66 1.25
C VAL A 42 9.07 16.35 0.18
N ASN A 43 10.30 16.73 0.55
CA ASN A 43 11.26 17.27 -0.41
C ASN A 43 11.93 16.12 -1.16
N GLY A 44 11.64 15.98 -2.46
CA GLY A 44 12.16 14.91 -3.28
C GLY A 44 11.45 13.59 -2.99
N SER A 45 12.21 12.53 -2.91
CA SER A 45 11.68 11.18 -2.64
C SER A 45 12.06 10.71 -1.25
N ILE A 46 11.32 9.73 -0.76
CA ILE A 46 11.61 9.06 0.51
C ILE A 46 11.70 7.56 0.22
N THR A 47 12.67 6.89 0.84
CA THR A 47 12.94 5.47 0.59
C THR A 47 12.16 4.55 1.52
N PRO A 48 12.01 3.27 1.17
CA PRO A 48 11.48 2.27 2.10
C PRO A 48 12.24 2.20 3.42
N LYS A 49 13.55 2.39 3.40
CA LYS A 49 14.39 2.43 4.60
C LYS A 49 13.99 3.58 5.54
N GLU A 50 13.82 4.79 4.98
CA GLU A 50 13.40 5.96 5.75
C GLU A 50 11.98 5.78 6.30
N MET A 51 11.09 5.19 5.53
CA MET A 51 9.72 4.88 5.96
C MET A 51 9.70 3.81 7.05
N ALA A 52 10.56 2.80 6.97
CA ALA A 52 10.70 1.79 8.03
C ALA A 52 11.17 2.44 9.34
N ASN A 53 12.13 3.35 9.27
CA ASN A 53 12.60 4.09 10.45
C ASN A 53 11.50 4.97 11.04
N TRP A 54 10.75 5.65 10.19
CA TRP A 54 9.60 6.46 10.63
C TRP A 54 8.57 5.59 11.37
N SER A 55 8.24 4.46 10.77
CA SER A 55 7.27 3.50 11.32
C SER A 55 7.70 2.99 12.70
N ALA A 56 8.96 2.55 12.82
CA ALA A 56 9.49 2.05 14.08
C ALA A 56 9.53 3.14 15.16
N ALA A 57 9.94 4.36 14.78
CA ALA A 57 10.03 5.48 15.70
C ALA A 57 8.66 5.86 16.29
N TYR A 58 7.60 5.70 15.52
CA TYR A 58 6.24 6.06 15.95
C TYR A 58 5.40 4.88 16.42
N GLY A 59 6.01 3.69 16.59
CA GLY A 59 5.33 2.56 17.21
C GLY A 59 4.50 1.69 16.27
N TYR A 60 4.73 1.76 14.97
CA TYR A 60 3.95 0.99 13.99
C TYR A 60 4.63 -0.30 13.50
N PHE A 61 5.85 -0.57 13.97
CA PHE A 61 6.54 -1.82 13.65
C PHE A 61 5.97 -2.96 14.49
N ALA A 62 5.52 -4.02 13.82
CA ALA A 62 5.02 -5.25 14.44
C ALA A 62 6.08 -6.34 14.29
N PRO A 63 6.81 -6.72 15.37
CA PRO A 63 7.88 -7.73 15.26
C PRO A 63 7.38 -9.03 14.63
N LYS A 64 8.12 -9.52 13.63
CA LYS A 64 7.81 -10.75 12.87
C LYS A 64 6.48 -10.69 12.10
N SER A 65 5.89 -9.51 11.95
CA SER A 65 4.58 -9.32 11.30
C SER A 65 4.52 -8.09 10.39
N GLY A 66 5.63 -7.39 10.22
CA GLY A 66 5.70 -6.20 9.37
C GLY A 66 5.23 -4.95 10.08
N SER A 67 4.14 -4.35 9.61
CA SER A 67 3.58 -3.13 10.17
C SER A 67 2.17 -3.38 10.71
N TYR A 68 1.84 -2.72 11.83
CA TYR A 68 0.44 -2.65 12.27
C TYR A 68 -0.41 -1.98 11.19
N HIS A 69 -1.68 -2.38 11.04
CA HIS A 69 -2.54 -1.85 9.99
C HIS A 69 -2.75 -0.34 10.09
N GLU A 70 -2.77 0.20 11.32
CA GLU A 70 -2.91 1.63 11.58
C GLU A 70 -1.76 2.47 11.02
N TYR A 71 -0.62 1.85 10.68
CA TYR A 71 0.49 2.52 10.03
C TYR A 71 0.05 3.23 8.74
N ILE A 72 -0.80 2.58 7.95
CA ILE A 72 -1.21 3.13 6.64
C ILE A 72 -1.92 4.48 6.78
N PRO A 73 -3.06 4.59 7.49
CA PRO A 73 -3.67 5.91 7.66
C PRO A 73 -2.77 6.90 8.41
N ALA A 74 -1.97 6.44 9.37
CA ALA A 74 -1.12 7.31 10.17
C ALA A 74 0.00 7.94 9.33
N VAL A 75 0.76 7.15 8.58
CA VAL A 75 1.90 7.66 7.80
C VAL A 75 1.43 8.55 6.66
N LEU A 76 0.39 8.17 5.96
CA LEU A 76 -0.11 8.97 4.84
C LEU A 76 -0.66 10.30 5.32
N SER A 77 -1.40 10.33 6.43
CA SER A 77 -1.88 11.57 7.03
C SER A 77 -0.72 12.44 7.55
N ALA A 78 0.32 11.84 8.10
CA ALA A 78 1.49 12.58 8.59
C ALA A 78 2.22 13.33 7.46
N PHE A 79 2.11 12.85 6.23
CA PHE A 79 2.67 13.52 5.05
C PHE A 79 1.60 14.27 4.24
N ASP A 80 0.55 14.72 4.93
CA ASP A 80 -0.50 15.62 4.42
C ASP A 80 -1.37 15.02 3.30
N LEU A 81 -1.55 13.72 3.28
CA LEU A 81 -2.48 13.07 2.37
C LEU A 81 -3.81 12.81 3.07
N ILE A 82 -4.89 12.87 2.30
CA ILE A 82 -6.24 12.59 2.81
C ILE A 82 -6.52 11.10 2.59
N VAL A 83 -6.74 10.39 3.69
CA VAL A 83 -6.95 8.94 3.69
C VAL A 83 -8.31 8.65 4.32
N ASP A 84 -9.13 7.88 3.61
CA ASP A 84 -10.45 7.49 4.07
C ASP A 84 -10.62 5.98 4.00
N THR A 85 -11.35 5.42 4.96
CA THR A 85 -11.78 4.03 4.92
C THR A 85 -12.78 3.84 3.79
N VAL A 86 -12.58 2.82 2.97
CA VAL A 86 -13.63 2.32 2.07
C VAL A 86 -14.47 1.33 2.86
N LYS A 87 -15.68 1.72 3.20
CA LYS A 87 -16.60 0.92 4.04
C LYS A 87 -16.98 -0.38 3.35
N ALA A 88 -17.36 -1.38 4.14
CA ALA A 88 -17.70 -2.71 3.62
C ALA A 88 -18.74 -2.68 2.49
N GLU A 89 -19.78 -1.87 2.64
CA GLU A 89 -20.83 -1.70 1.63
C GLU A 89 -20.36 -1.06 0.34
N ASP A 90 -19.22 -0.34 0.38
CA ASP A 90 -18.65 0.37 -0.76
C ASP A 90 -17.48 -0.40 -1.42
N ARG A 91 -17.17 -1.61 -0.95
CA ARG A 91 -16.12 -2.45 -1.54
C ARG A 91 -16.66 -3.21 -2.74
N THR A 92 -17.07 -2.45 -3.75
CA THR A 92 -17.65 -2.95 -5.00
C THR A 92 -16.78 -2.52 -6.17
N THR A 93 -16.85 -3.27 -7.26
CA THR A 93 -16.14 -2.90 -8.50
C THR A 93 -16.54 -1.50 -8.97
N ALA A 94 -17.82 -1.18 -8.96
CA ALA A 94 -18.32 0.12 -9.40
C ALA A 94 -17.74 1.27 -8.55
N HIS A 95 -17.74 1.13 -7.23
CA HIS A 95 -17.21 2.16 -6.36
C HIS A 95 -15.70 2.31 -6.49
N LEU A 96 -14.98 1.20 -6.61
CA LEU A 96 -13.53 1.22 -6.84
C LEU A 96 -13.19 1.96 -8.14
N GLN A 97 -13.91 1.67 -9.22
CA GLN A 97 -13.73 2.34 -10.51
C GLN A 97 -13.99 3.84 -10.39
N GLU A 98 -15.05 4.22 -9.68
CA GLU A 98 -15.39 5.61 -9.43
C GLU A 98 -14.28 6.34 -8.67
N LEU A 99 -13.72 5.73 -7.62
CA LEU A 99 -12.60 6.28 -6.87
C LEU A 99 -11.38 6.50 -7.77
N LEU A 100 -11.00 5.48 -8.53
CA LEU A 100 -9.83 5.56 -9.41
C LEU A 100 -10.00 6.62 -10.50
N ASN A 101 -11.20 6.76 -11.04
CA ASN A 101 -11.49 7.75 -12.08
C ASN A 101 -11.64 9.18 -11.52
N SER A 102 -11.80 9.35 -10.23
CA SER A 102 -11.96 10.66 -9.58
C SER A 102 -10.70 11.16 -8.85
N GLY A 103 -9.53 10.62 -9.20
CA GLY A 103 -8.27 11.10 -8.66
C GLY A 103 -7.88 10.48 -7.32
N HIS A 104 -8.35 9.26 -7.04
CA HIS A 104 -7.92 8.50 -5.87
C HIS A 104 -7.08 7.30 -6.29
N ILE A 105 -6.20 6.89 -5.39
CA ILE A 105 -5.60 5.56 -5.40
C ILE A 105 -6.08 4.84 -4.15
N CYS A 106 -5.89 3.52 -4.10
CA CYS A 106 -6.29 2.76 -2.92
C CYS A 106 -5.12 1.95 -2.38
N VAL A 107 -4.97 1.91 -1.07
CA VAL A 107 -4.10 0.94 -0.40
C VAL A 107 -4.98 -0.22 0.02
N ALA A 108 -4.59 -1.42 -0.38
CA ALA A 108 -5.32 -2.65 -0.09
C ALA A 108 -4.46 -3.58 0.75
N LEU A 109 -5.03 -4.04 1.86
CA LEU A 109 -4.45 -5.12 2.66
C LEU A 109 -5.04 -6.42 2.13
N MET A 110 -4.21 -7.17 1.42
CA MET A 110 -4.61 -8.42 0.79
C MET A 110 -4.49 -9.58 1.78
N GLY A 111 -5.42 -10.50 1.69
CA GLY A 111 -5.38 -11.76 2.39
C GLY A 111 -5.02 -12.90 1.45
N LYS A 112 -5.25 -14.14 1.91
CA LYS A 112 -4.92 -15.35 1.15
C LYS A 112 -5.51 -15.31 -0.25
N GLY A 113 -4.64 -15.42 -1.25
CA GLY A 113 -5.03 -15.41 -2.65
C GLY A 113 -3.83 -15.33 -3.57
N ALA A 114 -4.02 -14.72 -4.73
CA ALA A 114 -2.99 -14.65 -5.78
C ALA A 114 -1.76 -13.84 -5.37
N LEU A 115 -1.91 -12.88 -4.45
CA LEU A 115 -0.84 -11.93 -4.10
C LEU A 115 -0.08 -12.32 -2.83
N THR A 116 -0.69 -13.09 -1.94
CA THR A 116 -0.08 -13.46 -0.67
C THR A 116 -0.75 -14.69 -0.08
N LYS A 117 -0.04 -15.35 0.83
CA LYS A 117 -0.61 -16.45 1.62
C LYS A 117 -1.17 -15.96 2.96
N GLY A 118 -0.73 -14.80 3.43
CA GLY A 118 -1.10 -14.27 4.74
C GLY A 118 -1.66 -12.86 4.68
N GLY A 119 -0.80 -11.86 4.72
CA GLY A 119 -1.17 -10.45 4.67
C GLY A 119 -0.14 -9.66 3.88
N HIS A 120 -0.59 -8.73 3.04
CA HIS A 120 0.30 -7.99 2.17
C HIS A 120 -0.36 -6.69 1.70
N PHE A 121 0.37 -5.58 1.84
CA PHE A 121 -0.11 -4.29 1.33
C PHE A 121 0.27 -4.13 -0.13
N ILE A 122 -0.69 -3.69 -0.93
CA ILE A 122 -0.49 -3.26 -2.32
C ILE A 122 -1.16 -1.91 -2.55
N ILE A 123 -0.88 -1.30 -3.69
CA ILE A 123 -1.57 -0.07 -4.13
C ILE A 123 -2.36 -0.39 -5.38
N ILE A 124 -3.63 -0.02 -5.42
CA ILE A 124 -4.42 -0.05 -6.66
C ILE A 124 -4.32 1.34 -7.25
N THR A 125 -3.71 1.44 -8.43
CA THR A 125 -3.20 2.71 -8.94
C THR A 125 -4.07 3.36 -10.01
N LYS A 126 -4.72 2.58 -10.86
CA LYS A 126 -5.55 3.16 -11.93
C LYS A 126 -6.51 2.14 -12.54
N GLN A 127 -7.55 2.67 -13.17
CA GLN A 127 -8.50 1.94 -13.99
C GLN A 127 -7.97 1.87 -15.43
N ASN A 128 -7.95 0.69 -16.03
CA ASN A 128 -7.64 0.49 -17.44
C ASN A 128 -8.91 0.61 -18.28
N ALA A 129 -8.75 0.88 -19.58
CA ALA A 129 -9.88 1.07 -20.51
C ALA A 129 -10.79 -0.18 -20.61
N ASN A 130 -10.23 -1.38 -20.41
CA ASN A 130 -10.97 -2.65 -20.49
C ASN A 130 -11.66 -3.07 -19.18
N GLY A 131 -11.66 -2.20 -18.17
CA GLY A 131 -12.30 -2.51 -16.89
C GLY A 131 -11.42 -3.20 -15.87
N THR A 132 -10.20 -3.63 -16.26
CA THR A 132 -9.21 -4.11 -15.31
C THR A 132 -8.55 -2.95 -14.57
N VAL A 133 -7.76 -3.25 -13.56
CA VAL A 133 -7.01 -2.25 -12.80
C VAL A 133 -5.52 -2.57 -12.81
N ALA A 134 -4.72 -1.54 -12.65
CA ALA A 134 -3.29 -1.67 -12.42
C ALA A 134 -3.01 -1.61 -10.91
N ILE A 135 -1.97 -2.31 -10.49
CA ILE A 135 -1.51 -2.28 -9.10
C ILE A 135 -0.02 -1.97 -9.03
N ALA A 136 0.44 -1.56 -7.85
CA ALA A 136 1.85 -1.56 -7.51
C ALA A 136 2.02 -2.54 -6.34
N ASP A 137 2.70 -3.64 -6.60
CA ASP A 137 2.99 -4.68 -5.63
C ASP A 137 4.44 -4.55 -5.16
N PRO A 138 4.70 -4.15 -3.92
CA PRO A 138 6.06 -3.97 -3.43
C PRO A 138 6.87 -5.28 -3.38
N ASN A 139 6.21 -6.42 -3.49
CA ASN A 139 6.86 -7.73 -3.47
C ASN A 139 7.12 -8.32 -4.86
N SER A 140 6.46 -7.81 -5.90
CA SER A 140 6.51 -8.43 -7.22
C SER A 140 6.35 -7.41 -8.35
N TYR A 141 7.42 -7.18 -9.09
CA TYR A 141 7.36 -6.37 -10.29
C TYR A 141 6.50 -7.01 -11.39
N PRO A 142 6.58 -8.34 -11.66
CA PRO A 142 5.66 -8.97 -12.60
C PRO A 142 4.19 -8.73 -12.28
N ASN A 143 3.79 -8.77 -11.03
CA ASN A 143 2.41 -8.46 -10.64
C ASN A 143 2.04 -7.00 -10.93
N THR A 144 3.00 -6.09 -10.85
CA THR A 144 2.81 -4.67 -11.15
C THR A 144 2.63 -4.42 -12.64
N GLN A 145 3.13 -5.31 -13.48
CA GLN A 145 3.02 -5.21 -14.94
C GLN A 145 1.76 -5.86 -15.51
N LYS A 146 1.02 -6.62 -14.69
CA LYS A 146 -0.21 -7.30 -15.11
C LYS A 146 -1.42 -6.40 -14.96
N GLU A 147 -2.47 -6.72 -15.72
CA GLU A 147 -3.81 -6.24 -15.47
C GLU A 147 -4.51 -7.17 -14.47
N TRP A 148 -5.31 -6.59 -13.57
CA TRP A 148 -5.99 -7.34 -12.52
C TRP A 148 -7.49 -7.14 -12.59
N ASN A 149 -8.23 -8.21 -12.33
CA ASN A 149 -9.67 -8.15 -12.20
C ASN A 149 -10.01 -7.49 -10.84
N PRO A 150 -10.70 -6.32 -10.84
CA PRO A 150 -11.01 -5.64 -9.60
C PRO A 150 -11.89 -6.46 -8.66
N GLU A 151 -12.79 -7.27 -9.20
CA GLU A 151 -13.64 -8.15 -8.39
C GLU A 151 -12.82 -9.18 -7.64
N GLN A 152 -11.80 -9.75 -8.27
CA GLN A 152 -10.87 -10.68 -7.62
C GLN A 152 -10.12 -10.00 -6.48
N LEU A 153 -9.58 -8.80 -6.71
CA LEU A 153 -8.86 -8.06 -5.68
C LEU A 153 -9.75 -7.79 -4.46
N LEU A 154 -10.98 -7.33 -4.71
CA LEU A 154 -11.93 -7.06 -3.61
C LEU A 154 -12.29 -8.33 -2.84
N ARG A 155 -12.44 -9.45 -3.53
CA ARG A 155 -12.74 -10.75 -2.90
C ARG A 155 -11.57 -11.26 -2.05
N GLU A 156 -10.34 -10.94 -2.44
CA GLU A 156 -9.12 -11.41 -1.77
C GLU A 156 -8.59 -10.42 -0.71
N LEU A 157 -9.32 -9.36 -0.40
CA LEU A 157 -8.99 -8.49 0.73
C LEU A 157 -8.94 -9.30 2.03
N LYS A 158 -8.03 -8.90 2.92
CA LYS A 158 -7.84 -9.60 4.20
C LYS A 158 -9.12 -9.60 5.01
N LYS A 159 -9.46 -10.76 5.61
CA LYS A 159 -10.69 -10.92 6.40
C LYS A 159 -10.54 -10.41 7.83
N ASN A 160 -9.33 -10.49 8.41
CA ASN A 160 -9.02 -9.97 9.73
C ASN A 160 -8.26 -8.66 9.56
N TYR A 161 -8.87 -7.55 9.97
CA TYR A 161 -8.31 -6.21 9.80
C TYR A 161 -8.75 -5.29 10.92
N ASP A 162 -8.06 -4.16 11.04
CA ASP A 162 -8.40 -3.08 11.95
C ASP A 162 -8.04 -1.72 11.33
N ALA A 163 -8.10 -0.65 12.13
CA ALA A 163 -7.71 0.71 11.74
C ALA A 163 -8.38 1.20 10.46
N GLY A 164 -9.62 0.77 10.19
CA GLY A 164 -10.38 1.19 9.03
C GLY A 164 -10.06 0.45 7.75
N GLY A 165 -9.16 -0.56 7.79
CA GLY A 165 -8.89 -1.41 6.64
C GLY A 165 -10.03 -2.36 6.33
N PRO A 166 -9.83 -3.28 5.39
CA PRO A 166 -8.60 -3.58 4.64
C PRO A 166 -8.40 -2.71 3.39
N LEU A 167 -9.25 -1.74 3.15
CA LEU A 167 -9.16 -0.89 1.96
C LEU A 167 -9.30 0.57 2.36
N TRP A 168 -8.30 1.37 1.97
CA TRP A 168 -8.28 2.81 2.20
C TRP A 168 -8.18 3.53 0.87
N SER A 169 -8.95 4.60 0.69
CA SER A 169 -8.78 5.50 -0.44
C SER A 169 -7.86 6.65 -0.05
N VAL A 170 -7.03 7.06 -0.99
CA VAL A 170 -6.08 8.17 -0.81
C VAL A 170 -6.35 9.18 -1.91
N ALA A 171 -6.72 10.40 -1.54
CA ALA A 171 -6.92 11.47 -2.50
C ALA A 171 -5.55 11.93 -3.02
N VAL A 172 -5.39 11.93 -4.35
CA VAL A 172 -4.17 12.41 -4.99
C VAL A 172 -4.30 13.91 -5.18
N PRO A 173 -3.38 14.72 -4.60
CA PRO A 173 -3.44 16.15 -4.80
C PRO A 173 -3.35 16.53 -6.27
N THR A 174 -4.20 17.47 -6.70
CA THR A 174 -4.16 18.06 -8.04
C THR A 174 -3.63 19.48 -7.93
N ASN A 175 -2.71 19.82 -8.81
CA ASN A 175 -2.17 21.18 -8.88
C ASN A 175 -3.00 22.05 -9.82
#